data_365659ff32f36bda02618f59e417155e
#
_entry.id   365659ff32f36bda02618f59e417155e
#
_cell.length_a   1.000
_cell.length_b   1.000
_cell.length_c   1.000
_cell.angle_alpha   90.00
_cell.angle_beta   90.00
_cell.angle_gamma   90.00
#
_symmetry.space_group_name_H-M   'P 1'
#
loop_
_entity.id
_entity.type
_entity.pdbx_description
1 polymer ?
#
loop_
_entity_poly.entity_id
_entity_poly.type
_entity_poly.pdbx_seq_one_letter_code
_entity_poly.pdbx_strand_id
1 'polypeptide(L)'
;MQLSKRYRLIEPLGEGGMGVVWRAYDELLDRTVAIKEVRYAGVGEAKRAELNRRTIREARAAGRLDHPSVVVVHDVVEEDGRPWIVMQLVRSRSLAQVVREQGPLRPAQVALIGGRVLDALRAAHSTGVLHRDVKPENVLLADDGRVVLTDFGIASLEAEVGLTASGGLVGTPAYMPPERLNGEQARPESDLWSLGATLYAAVEGQPPFKRDSWAATVAAVLRDEPEPPARAGALTPVIMGLLRRDPAARMPAEEAARLLHEAAINAPGDAHQTAAAQDPRQAITGEDPRQTAAGSMGLPTSEGQAHPTAGAPQTTARGRPRRGKTLWITLPAVAVAVALGTGGTLLYTNRTTPAPSPTPAPSTGTTSPAPTPAQTVPAGWRTFTSPAGRFSIAMPAGWQATKNPTRDSISIKGPDSPGTMIVEWTTPEVRWKRPEQAWFALEKEIRAKGEFQDYTRVGITPVRYRGRAAADWEFTRMRGGQLIHVINRGFHTADGRPFALYWETTDSRWDRDRRYFDTFARTFRPL
;
A
#
# COMPACT_ATOMS: atom_id res chain seq x y z
N MET A 1 12.49 -27.78 2.97
CA MET A 1 11.72 -27.42 4.18
C MET A 1 10.32 -28.03 4.06
N GLN A 2 9.81 -28.60 5.15
CA GLN A 2 8.47 -29.20 5.17
C GLN A 2 7.58 -28.38 6.10
N LEU A 3 6.40 -27.99 5.64
CA LEU A 3 5.42 -27.23 6.37
C LEU A 3 4.30 -28.17 6.85
N SER A 4 3.99 -28.13 8.15
CA SER A 4 2.92 -28.93 8.78
C SER A 4 3.01 -30.44 8.49
N LYS A 5 4.20 -30.99 8.26
CA LYS A 5 4.45 -32.40 7.91
C LYS A 5 3.66 -32.88 6.67
N ARG A 6 3.12 -31.97 5.88
CA ARG A 6 2.27 -32.26 4.72
C ARG A 6 2.80 -31.60 3.44
N TYR A 7 3.24 -30.34 3.51
CA TYR A 7 3.62 -29.58 2.34
C TYR A 7 5.13 -29.47 2.24
N ARG A 8 5.73 -30.02 1.19
CA ARG A 8 7.15 -29.90 0.92
C ARG A 8 7.42 -28.71 -0.01
N LEU A 9 8.05 -27.65 0.53
CA LEU A 9 8.44 -26.48 -0.26
C LEU A 9 9.53 -26.87 -1.26
N ILE A 10 9.36 -26.48 -2.53
CA ILE A 10 10.26 -26.84 -3.65
C ILE A 10 11.14 -25.64 -4.01
N GLU A 11 10.52 -24.54 -4.50
CA GLU A 11 11.25 -23.35 -4.93
C GLU A 11 10.37 -22.11 -4.77
N PRO A 12 10.96 -20.91 -4.62
CA PRO A 12 10.20 -19.68 -4.62
C PRO A 12 9.72 -19.34 -6.04
N LEU A 13 8.45 -18.97 -6.16
CA LEU A 13 7.82 -18.47 -7.40
C LEU A 13 7.90 -16.95 -7.50
N GLY A 14 7.92 -16.26 -6.35
CA GLY A 14 8.01 -14.81 -6.27
C GLY A 14 8.19 -14.34 -4.83
N GLU A 15 8.87 -13.21 -4.67
CA GLU A 15 9.08 -12.54 -3.40
C GLU A 15 8.64 -11.08 -3.51
N GLY A 16 7.97 -10.58 -2.48
CA GLY A 16 7.49 -9.21 -2.42
C GLY A 16 7.36 -8.71 -0.98
N GLY A 17 6.87 -7.50 -0.81
CA GLY A 17 6.72 -6.88 0.52
C GLY A 17 5.89 -7.70 1.51
N MET A 18 5.01 -8.57 1.01
CA MET A 18 4.07 -9.39 1.80
C MET A 18 4.61 -10.77 2.16
N GLY A 19 5.77 -11.14 1.64
CA GLY A 19 6.36 -12.45 1.87
C GLY A 19 6.77 -13.16 0.60
N VAL A 20 6.82 -14.48 0.64
CA VAL A 20 7.28 -15.33 -0.46
C VAL A 20 6.16 -16.27 -0.88
N VAL A 21 5.96 -16.41 -2.18
CA VAL A 21 5.10 -17.46 -2.75
C VAL A 21 6.00 -18.61 -3.21
N TRP A 22 5.71 -19.80 -2.71
CA TRP A 22 6.46 -21.01 -2.96
C TRP A 22 5.71 -21.96 -3.88
N ARG A 23 6.39 -22.62 -4.79
CA ARG A 23 5.91 -23.89 -5.34
C ARG A 23 6.14 -24.97 -4.31
N ALA A 24 5.11 -25.74 -4.00
CA ALA A 24 5.17 -26.80 -3.01
C ALA A 24 4.43 -28.06 -3.48
N TYR A 25 4.69 -29.18 -2.81
CA TYR A 25 4.03 -30.44 -3.06
C TYR A 25 3.23 -30.86 -1.84
N ASP A 26 1.95 -31.11 -2.03
CA ASP A 26 1.02 -31.65 -1.03
C ASP A 26 1.18 -33.17 -1.02
N GLU A 27 1.96 -33.70 -0.07
CA GLU A 27 2.28 -35.13 0.04
C GLU A 27 1.06 -36.00 0.38
N LEU A 28 -0.01 -35.40 0.94
CA LEU A 28 -1.24 -36.12 1.27
C LEU A 28 -2.13 -36.31 0.05
N LEU A 29 -2.26 -35.29 -0.80
CA LEU A 29 -3.15 -35.30 -1.96
C LEU A 29 -2.43 -35.51 -3.29
N ASP A 30 -1.13 -35.78 -3.26
CA ASP A 30 -0.29 -36.06 -4.43
C ASP A 30 -0.43 -35.00 -5.54
N ARG A 31 -0.27 -33.72 -5.15
CA ARG A 31 -0.43 -32.60 -6.09
C ARG A 31 0.51 -31.44 -5.81
N THR A 32 0.81 -30.67 -6.85
CA THR A 32 1.55 -29.42 -6.71
C THR A 32 0.60 -28.28 -6.34
N VAL A 33 1.03 -27.42 -5.40
CA VAL A 33 0.29 -26.27 -4.91
C VAL A 33 1.20 -25.03 -4.88
N ALA A 34 0.60 -23.84 -4.81
CA ALA A 34 1.29 -22.61 -4.44
C ALA A 34 1.05 -22.34 -2.95
N ILE A 35 2.08 -21.89 -2.24
CA ILE A 35 1.96 -21.55 -0.81
C ILE A 35 2.53 -20.15 -0.59
N LYS A 36 1.71 -19.24 -0.07
CA LYS A 36 2.10 -17.89 0.30
C LYS A 36 2.49 -17.84 1.77
N GLU A 37 3.76 -17.62 2.06
CA GLU A 37 4.26 -17.29 3.39
C GLU A 37 3.98 -15.83 3.67
N VAL A 38 3.20 -15.51 4.72
CA VAL A 38 2.91 -14.12 5.08
C VAL A 38 3.89 -13.65 6.15
N ARG A 39 4.63 -12.57 5.86
CA ARG A 39 5.66 -12.02 6.73
C ARG A 39 5.30 -10.59 7.14
N TYR A 40 5.29 -10.31 8.43
CA TYR A 40 5.11 -8.96 8.97
C TYR A 40 6.44 -8.46 9.53
N ALA A 41 7.20 -7.71 8.72
CA ALA A 41 8.48 -7.15 9.14
C ALA A 41 8.28 -5.96 10.09
N GLY A 42 9.11 -5.87 11.14
CA GLY A 42 9.14 -4.70 12.03
C GLY A 42 7.93 -4.52 12.96
N VAL A 43 7.08 -5.54 13.09
CA VAL A 43 5.86 -5.49 13.91
C VAL A 43 6.09 -6.22 15.23
N GLY A 44 5.72 -5.58 16.36
CA GLY A 44 5.77 -6.20 17.69
C GLY A 44 4.84 -7.42 17.81
N GLU A 45 5.16 -8.32 18.74
CA GLU A 45 4.53 -9.65 18.86
C GLU A 45 3.01 -9.60 19.03
N ALA A 46 2.49 -8.73 19.91
CA ALA A 46 1.04 -8.60 20.12
C ALA A 46 0.30 -8.17 18.84
N LYS A 47 0.86 -7.20 18.09
CA LYS A 47 0.27 -6.74 16.83
C LYS A 47 0.40 -7.80 15.74
N ARG A 48 1.51 -8.53 15.69
CA ARG A 48 1.69 -9.66 14.77
C ARG A 48 0.64 -10.76 15.01
N ALA A 49 0.36 -11.12 16.26
CA ALA A 49 -0.69 -12.09 16.58
C ALA A 49 -2.09 -11.62 16.15
N GLU A 50 -2.39 -10.33 16.28
CA GLU A 50 -3.64 -9.75 15.78
C GLU A 50 -3.73 -9.85 14.25
N LEU A 51 -2.66 -9.47 13.54
CA LEU A 51 -2.57 -9.54 12.08
C LEU A 51 -2.70 -10.97 11.56
N ASN A 52 -2.04 -11.94 12.20
CA ASN A 52 -2.16 -13.35 11.85
C ASN A 52 -3.62 -13.83 11.93
N ARG A 53 -4.29 -13.55 13.06
CA ARG A 53 -5.72 -13.92 13.21
C ARG A 53 -6.60 -13.32 12.14
N ARG A 54 -6.32 -12.07 11.75
CA ARG A 54 -7.07 -11.40 10.69
C ARG A 54 -6.78 -12.03 9.32
N THR A 55 -5.51 -12.29 8.99
CA THR A 55 -5.10 -12.98 7.76
C THR A 55 -5.76 -14.34 7.62
N ILE A 56 -5.75 -15.14 8.68
CA ILE A 56 -6.39 -16.45 8.68
C ILE A 56 -7.90 -16.33 8.43
N ARG A 57 -8.55 -15.32 9.04
CA ARG A 57 -9.99 -15.09 8.82
C ARG A 57 -10.28 -14.64 7.39
N GLU A 58 -9.48 -13.74 6.82
CA GLU A 58 -9.63 -13.26 5.44
C GLU A 58 -9.34 -14.37 4.42
N ALA A 59 -8.30 -15.18 4.63
CA ALA A 59 -8.01 -16.33 3.80
C ALA A 59 -9.12 -17.41 3.84
N ARG A 60 -9.72 -17.64 5.02
CA ARG A 60 -10.89 -18.52 5.14
C ARG A 60 -12.12 -17.98 4.42
N ALA A 61 -12.31 -16.66 4.39
CA ALA A 61 -13.38 -16.04 3.63
C ALA A 61 -13.15 -16.20 2.12
N ALA A 62 -11.91 -15.95 1.65
CA ALA A 62 -11.50 -16.18 0.27
C ALA A 62 -11.64 -17.66 -0.15
N GLY A 63 -11.37 -18.60 0.77
CA GLY A 63 -11.53 -20.05 0.52
C GLY A 63 -12.97 -20.53 0.30
N ARG A 64 -13.96 -19.66 0.51
CA ARG A 64 -15.38 -19.96 0.20
C ARG A 64 -15.78 -19.50 -1.20
N LEU A 65 -14.90 -18.78 -1.89
CA LEU A 65 -15.17 -18.30 -3.24
C LEU A 65 -14.99 -19.46 -4.24
N ASP A 66 -16.01 -19.70 -5.01
CA ASP A 66 -16.00 -20.68 -6.11
C ASP A 66 -16.33 -19.95 -7.42
N HIS A 67 -15.29 -19.61 -8.18
CA HIS A 67 -15.42 -18.92 -9.46
C HIS A 67 -14.19 -19.22 -10.35
N PRO A 68 -14.36 -19.48 -11.67
CA PRO A 68 -13.26 -19.87 -12.56
C PRO A 68 -12.14 -18.82 -12.69
N SER A 69 -12.46 -17.56 -12.42
CA SER A 69 -11.50 -16.44 -12.43
C SER A 69 -11.02 -16.03 -11.03
N VAL A 70 -11.20 -16.85 -10.01
CA VAL A 70 -10.67 -16.66 -8.65
C VAL A 70 -9.72 -17.81 -8.32
N VAL A 71 -8.54 -17.48 -7.77
CA VAL A 71 -7.63 -18.52 -7.29
C VAL A 71 -8.27 -19.30 -6.14
N VAL A 72 -8.24 -20.63 -6.21
CA VAL A 72 -8.80 -21.48 -5.15
C VAL A 72 -7.85 -21.54 -3.96
N VAL A 73 -8.31 -21.13 -2.78
CA VAL A 73 -7.59 -21.34 -1.52
C VAL A 73 -7.96 -22.73 -0.97
N HIS A 74 -6.96 -23.58 -0.82
CA HIS A 74 -7.13 -24.96 -0.39
C HIS A 74 -7.05 -25.15 1.11
N ASP A 75 -6.16 -24.40 1.78
CA ASP A 75 -5.88 -24.54 3.20
C ASP A 75 -5.22 -23.28 3.77
N VAL A 76 -5.26 -23.14 5.09
CA VAL A 76 -4.52 -22.12 5.83
C VAL A 76 -3.83 -22.78 7.01
N VAL A 77 -2.51 -22.81 6.99
CA VAL A 77 -1.67 -23.41 8.01
C VAL A 77 -1.02 -22.32 8.86
N GLU A 78 -0.92 -22.52 10.16
CA GLU A 78 -0.15 -21.67 11.04
C GLU A 78 1.06 -22.47 11.54
N GLU A 79 2.28 -22.01 11.23
CA GLU A 79 3.53 -22.63 11.68
C GLU A 79 4.55 -21.54 12.03
N ASP A 80 5.30 -21.72 13.12
CA ASP A 80 6.25 -20.76 13.66
C ASP A 80 5.63 -19.37 13.92
N GLY A 81 4.36 -19.33 14.32
CA GLY A 81 3.62 -18.11 14.58
C GLY A 81 3.38 -17.26 13.33
N ARG A 82 3.34 -17.89 12.14
CA ARG A 82 3.06 -17.24 10.85
C ARG A 82 1.97 -17.97 10.09
N PRO A 83 1.07 -17.25 9.39
CA PRO A 83 0.10 -17.87 8.49
C PRO A 83 0.74 -18.21 7.14
N TRP A 84 0.42 -19.39 6.64
CA TRP A 84 0.77 -19.90 5.33
C TRP A 84 -0.49 -20.23 4.60
N ILE A 85 -0.70 -19.67 3.42
CA ILE A 85 -1.92 -19.83 2.64
C ILE A 85 -1.63 -20.77 1.49
N VAL A 86 -2.26 -21.94 1.52
CA VAL A 86 -2.13 -22.98 0.49
C VAL A 86 -3.20 -22.73 -0.57
N MET A 87 -2.79 -22.58 -1.82
CA MET A 87 -3.68 -22.25 -2.91
C MET A 87 -3.36 -23.03 -4.18
N GLN A 88 -4.26 -22.99 -5.13
CA GLN A 88 -4.07 -23.55 -6.46
C GLN A 88 -2.81 -22.98 -7.10
N LEU A 89 -1.94 -23.85 -7.61
CA LEU A 89 -0.85 -23.43 -8.49
C LEU A 89 -1.41 -23.19 -9.89
N VAL A 90 -1.40 -21.94 -10.32
CA VAL A 90 -1.78 -21.54 -11.68
C VAL A 90 -0.51 -21.40 -12.51
N ARG A 91 -0.35 -22.21 -13.55
CA ARG A 91 0.71 -22.02 -14.56
C ARG A 91 0.34 -20.80 -15.40
N SER A 92 1.08 -19.71 -15.24
CA SER A 92 0.64 -18.42 -15.77
C SER A 92 1.79 -17.40 -15.76
N ARG A 93 1.55 -16.29 -16.47
CA ARG A 93 2.29 -15.04 -16.28
C ARG A 93 1.33 -14.00 -15.69
N SER A 94 1.82 -13.10 -14.83
CA SER A 94 0.99 -11.98 -14.40
C SER A 94 0.79 -10.98 -15.56
N LEU A 95 -0.33 -10.26 -15.53
CA LEU A 95 -0.58 -9.17 -16.49
C LEU A 95 0.55 -8.13 -16.47
N ALA A 96 1.14 -7.87 -15.28
CA ALA A 96 2.30 -6.99 -15.16
C ALA A 96 3.53 -7.53 -15.91
N GLN A 97 3.79 -8.85 -15.87
CA GLN A 97 4.88 -9.47 -16.62
C GLN A 97 4.62 -9.36 -18.11
N VAL A 98 3.41 -9.68 -18.57
CA VAL A 98 3.05 -9.63 -19.98
C VAL A 98 3.16 -8.20 -20.55
N VAL A 99 2.65 -7.20 -19.83
CA VAL A 99 2.77 -5.79 -20.25
C VAL A 99 4.24 -5.33 -20.27
N ARG A 100 5.06 -5.79 -19.36
CA ARG A 100 6.49 -5.44 -19.32
C ARG A 100 7.25 -6.06 -20.48
N GLU A 101 6.95 -7.31 -20.84
CA GLU A 101 7.67 -8.08 -21.87
C GLU A 101 7.20 -7.74 -23.28
N GLN A 102 5.90 -7.52 -23.48
CA GLN A 102 5.28 -7.35 -24.79
C GLN A 102 4.86 -5.91 -25.08
N GLY A 103 4.92 -5.02 -24.05
CA GLY A 103 4.36 -3.67 -24.12
C GLY A 103 2.85 -3.63 -23.88
N PRO A 104 2.23 -2.47 -24.12
CA PRO A 104 0.78 -2.28 -23.99
C PRO A 104 -0.02 -3.27 -24.82
N LEU A 105 -1.12 -3.77 -24.26
CA LEU A 105 -1.98 -4.76 -24.89
C LEU A 105 -3.06 -4.08 -25.76
N ARG A 106 -3.58 -4.84 -26.75
CA ARG A 106 -4.68 -4.37 -27.59
C ARG A 106 -5.97 -4.20 -26.76
N PRO A 107 -6.80 -3.16 -27.05
CA PRO A 107 -8.03 -2.90 -26.31
C PRO A 107 -8.96 -4.11 -26.18
N ALA A 108 -9.15 -4.90 -27.22
CA ALA A 108 -9.98 -6.10 -27.17
C ALA A 108 -9.46 -7.16 -26.18
N GLN A 109 -8.15 -7.36 -26.10
CA GLN A 109 -7.55 -8.27 -25.13
C GLN A 109 -7.76 -7.76 -23.70
N VAL A 110 -7.55 -6.44 -23.49
CA VAL A 110 -7.76 -5.82 -22.18
C VAL A 110 -9.24 -5.87 -21.79
N ALA A 111 -10.17 -5.72 -22.75
CA ALA A 111 -11.61 -5.87 -22.51
C ALA A 111 -11.97 -7.27 -22.02
N LEU A 112 -11.45 -8.32 -22.66
CA LEU A 112 -11.64 -9.71 -22.22
C LEU A 112 -11.07 -9.97 -20.83
N ILE A 113 -9.84 -9.52 -20.56
CA ILE A 113 -9.20 -9.64 -19.25
C ILE A 113 -10.02 -8.90 -18.20
N GLY A 114 -10.42 -7.65 -18.50
CA GLY A 114 -11.21 -6.82 -17.59
C GLY A 114 -12.57 -7.44 -17.27
N GLY A 115 -13.24 -8.01 -18.25
CA GLY A 115 -14.50 -8.73 -18.04
C GLY A 115 -14.35 -9.89 -17.06
N ARG A 116 -13.32 -10.74 -17.22
CA ARG A 116 -13.08 -11.87 -16.31
C ARG A 116 -12.69 -11.44 -14.90
N VAL A 117 -11.88 -10.37 -14.76
CA VAL A 117 -11.55 -9.80 -13.45
C VAL A 117 -12.80 -9.21 -12.78
N LEU A 118 -13.64 -8.49 -13.54
CA LEU A 118 -14.89 -7.94 -13.02
C LEU A 118 -15.87 -9.03 -12.58
N ASP A 119 -15.99 -10.14 -13.34
CA ASP A 119 -16.80 -11.30 -12.93
C ASP A 119 -16.32 -11.90 -11.61
N ALA A 120 -15.00 -12.04 -11.43
CA ALA A 120 -14.40 -12.48 -10.18
C ALA A 120 -14.70 -11.54 -9.00
N LEU A 121 -14.60 -10.22 -9.22
CA LEU A 121 -14.91 -9.22 -8.20
C LEU A 121 -16.40 -9.26 -7.82
N ARG A 122 -17.31 -9.33 -8.78
CA ARG A 122 -18.76 -9.44 -8.52
C ARG A 122 -19.11 -10.70 -7.71
N ALA A 123 -18.51 -11.85 -8.05
CA ALA A 123 -18.68 -13.08 -7.29
C ALA A 123 -18.19 -12.93 -5.84
N ALA A 124 -17.05 -12.28 -5.62
CA ALA A 124 -16.54 -12.03 -4.27
C ALA A 124 -17.42 -11.04 -3.49
N HIS A 125 -17.82 -9.93 -4.11
CA HIS A 125 -18.66 -8.89 -3.49
C HIS A 125 -20.03 -9.43 -3.06
N SER A 126 -20.62 -10.35 -3.84
CA SER A 126 -21.90 -11.00 -3.49
C SER A 126 -21.83 -11.82 -2.18
N THR A 127 -20.63 -12.24 -1.78
CA THR A 127 -20.38 -12.96 -0.52
C THR A 127 -19.81 -12.05 0.58
N GLY A 128 -19.72 -10.73 0.33
CA GLY A 128 -19.15 -9.78 1.27
C GLY A 128 -17.62 -9.76 1.33
N VAL A 129 -16.94 -10.40 0.38
CA VAL A 129 -15.48 -10.41 0.28
C VAL A 129 -15.01 -9.31 -0.66
N LEU A 130 -14.11 -8.43 -0.20
CA LEU A 130 -13.45 -7.42 -1.01
C LEU A 130 -12.03 -7.86 -1.35
N HIS A 131 -11.57 -7.53 -2.56
CA HIS A 131 -10.20 -7.85 -2.98
C HIS A 131 -9.15 -6.89 -2.37
N ARG A 132 -9.39 -5.59 -2.44
CA ARG A 132 -8.61 -4.50 -1.83
C ARG A 132 -7.21 -4.25 -2.41
N ASP A 133 -6.73 -5.08 -3.35
CA ASP A 133 -5.41 -4.94 -3.99
C ASP A 133 -5.44 -5.40 -5.46
N VAL A 134 -6.45 -4.96 -6.22
CA VAL A 134 -6.51 -5.24 -7.66
C VAL A 134 -5.41 -4.47 -8.37
N LYS A 135 -4.51 -5.20 -9.05
CA LYS A 135 -3.39 -4.64 -9.81
C LYS A 135 -2.86 -5.68 -10.80
N PRO A 136 -2.09 -5.27 -11.82
CA PRO A 136 -1.60 -6.19 -12.85
C PRO A 136 -0.78 -7.37 -12.32
N GLU A 137 -0.11 -7.22 -11.17
CA GLU A 137 0.66 -8.28 -10.53
C GLU A 137 -0.24 -9.42 -10.02
N ASN A 138 -1.48 -9.10 -9.63
CA ASN A 138 -2.45 -10.03 -9.06
C ASN A 138 -3.44 -10.59 -10.09
N VAL A 139 -3.30 -10.21 -11.37
CA VAL A 139 -4.08 -10.77 -12.48
C VAL A 139 -3.19 -11.77 -13.23
N LEU A 140 -3.53 -13.05 -13.15
CA LEU A 140 -2.79 -14.15 -13.76
C LEU A 140 -3.43 -14.53 -15.09
N LEU A 141 -2.62 -14.54 -16.16
CA LEU A 141 -2.98 -15.02 -17.48
C LEU A 141 -2.45 -16.45 -17.60
N ALA A 142 -3.34 -17.42 -17.42
CA ALA A 142 -3.00 -18.83 -17.37
C ALA A 142 -2.72 -19.40 -18.77
N ASP A 143 -1.86 -20.44 -18.82
CA ASP A 143 -1.46 -21.11 -20.06
C ASP A 143 -2.67 -21.80 -20.76
N ASP A 144 -3.72 -22.11 -20.00
CA ASP A 144 -4.99 -22.67 -20.50
C ASP A 144 -6.00 -21.60 -20.98
N GLY A 145 -5.58 -20.33 -21.04
CA GLY A 145 -6.38 -19.21 -21.51
C GLY A 145 -7.31 -18.60 -20.45
N ARG A 146 -7.35 -19.09 -19.22
CA ARG A 146 -8.11 -18.47 -18.12
C ARG A 146 -7.41 -17.20 -17.65
N VAL A 147 -8.24 -16.26 -17.17
CA VAL A 147 -7.80 -15.11 -16.40
C VAL A 147 -8.19 -15.35 -14.94
N VAL A 148 -7.21 -15.35 -14.04
CA VAL A 148 -7.40 -15.68 -12.63
C VAL A 148 -6.93 -14.54 -11.75
N LEU A 149 -7.78 -14.05 -10.85
CA LEU A 149 -7.46 -13.05 -9.87
C LEU A 149 -6.99 -13.75 -8.57
N THR A 150 -5.80 -13.35 -8.08
CA THR A 150 -5.18 -13.92 -6.89
C THR A 150 -5.05 -12.89 -5.77
N ASP A 151 -4.72 -13.33 -4.55
CA ASP A 151 -4.41 -12.48 -3.39
C ASP A 151 -5.60 -11.68 -2.83
N PHE A 152 -6.80 -12.27 -2.82
CA PHE A 152 -7.99 -11.68 -2.20
C PHE A 152 -7.79 -11.33 -0.72
N GLY A 153 -8.04 -10.08 -0.37
CA GLY A 153 -8.17 -9.57 1.00
C GLY A 153 -6.89 -9.54 1.85
N ILE A 154 -5.86 -10.32 1.48
CA ILE A 154 -4.66 -10.56 2.28
C ILE A 154 -3.80 -9.28 2.43
N ALA A 155 -3.90 -8.37 1.48
CA ALA A 155 -3.09 -7.14 1.41
C ALA A 155 -3.61 -5.98 2.26
N SER A 156 -4.87 -6.00 2.70
CA SER A 156 -5.43 -4.84 3.43
C SER A 156 -4.83 -4.64 4.82
N LEU A 157 -4.22 -5.67 5.38
CA LEU A 157 -3.51 -5.63 6.65
C LEU A 157 -2.21 -4.83 6.60
N GLU A 158 -1.52 -4.86 5.47
CA GLU A 158 -0.25 -4.15 5.30
C GLU A 158 -0.45 -2.66 5.01
N ALA A 159 -1.53 -2.29 4.32
CA ALA A 159 -1.86 -0.88 4.14
C ALA A 159 -2.15 -0.20 5.50
N GLU A 160 -2.75 -0.92 6.45
CA GLU A 160 -2.94 -0.43 7.82
C GLU A 160 -1.63 -0.47 8.66
N VAL A 161 -0.76 -1.46 8.44
CA VAL A 161 0.54 -1.60 9.13
C VAL A 161 1.62 -0.73 8.49
N GLY A 162 1.66 -0.65 7.17
CA GLY A 162 2.61 0.17 6.42
C GLY A 162 2.41 1.67 6.64
N LEU A 163 1.18 2.12 6.89
CA LEU A 163 0.88 3.49 7.30
C LEU A 163 1.34 3.79 8.74
N THR A 164 1.55 2.79 9.59
CA THR A 164 1.72 2.98 11.04
C THR A 164 3.10 2.66 11.59
N ALA A 165 3.88 1.78 11.01
CA ALA A 165 5.07 1.26 11.69
C ALA A 165 6.42 1.63 11.07
N SER A 166 6.54 1.85 9.77
CA SER A 166 7.86 1.96 9.14
C SER A 166 8.09 3.18 8.27
N GLY A 167 7.07 4.01 8.02
CA GLY A 167 7.24 5.15 7.10
C GLY A 167 7.63 4.76 5.66
N GLY A 168 7.86 3.48 5.42
CA GLY A 168 7.99 2.86 4.12
C GLY A 168 6.64 2.25 3.76
N LEU A 169 5.85 2.94 2.96
CA LEU A 169 4.56 2.43 2.54
C LEU A 169 4.77 1.23 1.61
N VAL A 170 4.36 0.07 2.09
CA VAL A 170 4.29 -1.14 1.29
C VAL A 170 3.10 -1.03 0.36
N GLY A 171 3.32 -1.15 -0.95
CA GLY A 171 2.29 -1.12 -1.98
C GLY A 171 2.55 -0.08 -3.07
N THR A 172 1.94 -0.28 -4.22
CA THR A 172 2.02 0.64 -5.36
C THR A 172 0.79 1.57 -5.30
N PRO A 173 0.92 2.82 -4.82
CA PRO A 173 -0.22 3.72 -4.60
C PRO A 173 -0.98 4.06 -5.89
N ALA A 174 -0.37 3.82 -7.05
CA ALA A 174 -0.96 4.12 -8.35
C ALA A 174 -2.25 3.36 -8.69
N TYR A 175 -2.54 2.27 -7.96
CA TYR A 175 -3.78 1.48 -8.11
C TYR A 175 -4.73 1.66 -6.93
N MET A 176 -4.29 2.34 -5.86
CA MET A 176 -5.07 2.51 -4.64
C MET A 176 -6.14 3.60 -4.84
N PRO A 177 -7.41 3.36 -4.46
CA PRO A 177 -8.45 4.35 -4.63
C PRO A 177 -8.34 5.51 -3.64
N PRO A 178 -8.86 6.71 -4.01
CA PRO A 178 -8.74 7.92 -3.19
C PRO A 178 -9.28 7.76 -1.76
N GLU A 179 -10.42 7.09 -1.60
CA GLU A 179 -11.05 6.85 -0.30
C GLU A 179 -10.15 6.05 0.64
N ARG A 180 -9.40 5.07 0.12
CA ARG A 180 -8.44 4.31 0.92
C ARG A 180 -7.19 5.12 1.31
N LEU A 181 -6.72 5.98 0.42
CA LEU A 181 -5.64 6.91 0.72
C LEU A 181 -6.05 7.96 1.76
N ASN A 182 -7.36 8.28 1.83
CA ASN A 182 -7.96 9.12 2.88
C ASN A 182 -8.22 8.37 4.19
N GLY A 183 -7.92 7.06 4.28
CA GLY A 183 -8.14 6.26 5.47
C GLY A 183 -9.58 5.76 5.66
N GLU A 184 -10.42 5.88 4.64
CA GLU A 184 -11.78 5.35 4.65
C GLU A 184 -11.80 3.83 4.48
N GLN A 185 -12.92 3.21 4.88
CA GLN A 185 -13.10 1.78 4.69
C GLN A 185 -13.24 1.41 3.22
N ALA A 186 -12.61 0.30 2.82
CA ALA A 186 -12.79 -0.26 1.50
C ALA A 186 -14.23 -0.72 1.28
N ARG A 187 -14.74 -0.53 0.07
CA ARG A 187 -16.07 -0.92 -0.40
C ARG A 187 -15.98 -1.55 -1.80
N PRO A 188 -17.02 -2.15 -2.34
CA PRO A 188 -16.98 -2.74 -3.69
C PRO A 188 -16.47 -1.77 -4.76
N GLU A 189 -16.85 -0.49 -4.68
CA GLU A 189 -16.42 0.57 -5.57
C GLU A 189 -14.91 0.82 -5.51
N SER A 190 -14.27 0.51 -4.37
CA SER A 190 -12.81 0.61 -4.23
C SER A 190 -12.08 -0.37 -5.16
N ASP A 191 -12.58 -1.61 -5.28
CA ASP A 191 -12.03 -2.59 -6.20
C ASP A 191 -12.28 -2.21 -7.67
N LEU A 192 -13.41 -1.55 -7.96
CA LEU A 192 -13.72 -1.04 -9.30
C LEU A 192 -12.76 0.06 -9.75
N TRP A 193 -12.38 0.99 -8.86
CA TRP A 193 -11.31 1.95 -9.16
C TRP A 193 -10.00 1.24 -9.50
N SER A 194 -9.59 0.30 -8.66
CA SER A 194 -8.34 -0.45 -8.84
C SER A 194 -8.35 -1.27 -10.14
N LEU A 195 -9.52 -1.78 -10.54
CA LEU A 195 -9.73 -2.37 -11.87
C LEU A 195 -9.51 -1.33 -12.97
N GLY A 196 -10.11 -0.15 -12.87
CA GLY A 196 -9.93 0.94 -13.84
C GLY A 196 -8.46 1.30 -14.04
N ALA A 197 -7.71 1.45 -12.95
CA ALA A 197 -6.26 1.73 -13.00
C ALA A 197 -5.46 0.55 -13.60
N THR A 198 -5.89 -0.69 -13.35
CA THR A 198 -5.30 -1.91 -13.94
C THR A 198 -5.52 -1.97 -15.44
N LEU A 199 -6.73 -1.69 -15.92
CA LEU A 199 -7.05 -1.65 -17.36
C LEU A 199 -6.30 -0.52 -18.07
N TYR A 200 -6.22 0.66 -17.43
CA TYR A 200 -5.41 1.78 -17.92
C TYR A 200 -3.94 1.35 -18.12
N ALA A 201 -3.35 0.74 -17.09
CA ALA A 201 -1.97 0.26 -17.14
C ALA A 201 -1.76 -0.81 -18.23
N ALA A 202 -2.75 -1.64 -18.49
CA ALA A 202 -2.67 -2.68 -19.51
C ALA A 202 -2.67 -2.10 -20.94
N VAL A 203 -3.42 -1.01 -21.21
CA VAL A 203 -3.48 -0.38 -22.54
C VAL A 203 -2.41 0.68 -22.77
N GLU A 204 -1.90 1.35 -21.72
CA GLU A 204 -0.89 2.41 -21.83
C GLU A 204 0.52 1.98 -21.44
N GLY A 205 0.68 0.81 -20.78
CA GLY A 205 1.95 0.31 -20.26
C GLY A 205 2.34 0.87 -18.90
N GLN A 206 1.58 1.83 -18.35
CA GLN A 206 1.80 2.43 -17.03
C GLN A 206 0.49 2.92 -16.41
N PRO A 207 0.36 2.92 -15.08
CA PRO A 207 -0.87 3.39 -14.42
C PRO A 207 -1.06 4.91 -14.53
N PRO A 208 -2.34 5.40 -14.46
CA PRO A 208 -2.70 6.78 -14.80
C PRO A 208 -2.07 7.84 -13.89
N PHE A 209 -1.82 7.48 -12.64
CA PHE A 209 -1.36 8.42 -11.61
C PHE A 209 0.11 8.24 -11.23
N LYS A 210 0.88 7.41 -11.96
CA LYS A 210 2.29 7.18 -11.66
C LYS A 210 3.10 8.47 -11.75
N ARG A 211 3.89 8.74 -10.71
CA ARG A 211 4.84 9.86 -10.62
C ARG A 211 6.17 9.32 -10.10
N ASP A 212 7.20 10.18 -10.08
CA ASP A 212 8.57 9.82 -9.70
C ASP A 212 8.73 9.47 -8.21
N SER A 213 7.77 9.86 -7.37
CA SER A 213 7.77 9.50 -5.95
C SER A 213 6.43 8.94 -5.50
N TRP A 214 6.49 8.17 -4.42
CA TRP A 214 5.29 7.63 -3.77
C TRP A 214 4.32 8.75 -3.36
N ALA A 215 4.83 9.81 -2.71
CA ALA A 215 4.03 10.94 -2.26
C ALA A 215 3.41 11.73 -3.42
N ALA A 216 4.17 11.91 -4.51
CA ALA A 216 3.65 12.56 -5.71
C ALA A 216 2.55 11.72 -6.38
N THR A 217 2.69 10.38 -6.38
CA THR A 217 1.67 9.46 -6.88
C THR A 217 0.39 9.53 -6.04
N VAL A 218 0.51 9.54 -4.70
CA VAL A 218 -0.63 9.72 -3.79
C VAL A 218 -1.32 11.06 -4.04
N ALA A 219 -0.54 12.14 -4.15
CA ALA A 219 -1.09 13.46 -4.43
C ALA A 219 -1.83 13.49 -5.77
N ALA A 220 -1.30 12.81 -6.79
CA ALA A 220 -1.94 12.69 -8.10
C ALA A 220 -3.28 11.93 -7.99
N VAL A 221 -3.33 10.77 -7.33
CA VAL A 221 -4.57 10.02 -7.11
C VAL A 221 -5.63 10.86 -6.40
N LEU A 222 -5.23 11.65 -5.39
CA LEU A 222 -6.16 12.44 -4.60
C LEU A 222 -6.65 13.72 -5.30
N ARG A 223 -5.89 14.27 -6.25
CA ARG A 223 -6.13 15.64 -6.77
C ARG A 223 -6.24 15.75 -8.27
N ASP A 224 -5.50 14.93 -9.03
CA ASP A 224 -5.44 15.04 -10.48
C ASP A 224 -6.60 14.26 -11.13
N GLU A 225 -7.13 14.78 -12.24
CA GLU A 225 -7.97 13.98 -13.13
C GLU A 225 -7.05 13.09 -13.98
N PRO A 226 -7.42 11.81 -14.21
CA PRO A 226 -6.65 10.95 -15.08
C PRO A 226 -6.75 11.45 -16.53
N GLU A 227 -5.62 11.46 -17.22
CA GLU A 227 -5.64 11.72 -18.67
C GLU A 227 -6.37 10.60 -19.39
N PRO A 228 -7.23 10.90 -20.38
CA PRO A 228 -7.85 9.86 -21.19
C PRO A 228 -6.78 8.99 -21.85
N PRO A 229 -6.89 7.64 -21.77
CA PRO A 229 -5.90 6.76 -22.36
C PRO A 229 -5.93 6.86 -23.87
N ALA A 230 -4.77 7.15 -24.48
CA ALA A 230 -4.65 7.38 -25.93
C ALA A 230 -4.86 6.10 -26.76
N ARG A 231 -4.57 4.94 -26.17
CA ARG A 231 -4.61 3.63 -26.85
C ARG A 231 -5.85 2.80 -26.53
N ALA A 232 -6.73 3.28 -25.65
CA ALA A 232 -7.85 2.48 -25.14
C ALA A 232 -9.02 2.33 -26.13
N GLY A 233 -9.19 3.25 -27.09
CA GLY A 233 -10.30 3.19 -28.04
C GLY A 233 -11.66 3.02 -27.36
N ALA A 234 -12.38 1.95 -27.66
CA ALA A 234 -13.68 1.63 -27.06
C ALA A 234 -13.66 1.40 -25.53
N LEU A 235 -12.49 1.17 -24.92
CA LEU A 235 -12.34 1.03 -23.47
C LEU A 235 -12.29 2.37 -22.73
N THR A 236 -12.07 3.50 -23.42
CA THR A 236 -11.96 4.81 -22.76
C THR A 236 -13.14 5.13 -21.86
N PRO A 237 -14.42 4.95 -22.25
CA PRO A 237 -15.55 5.25 -21.38
C PRO A 237 -15.56 4.41 -20.09
N VAL A 238 -15.26 3.11 -20.17
CA VAL A 238 -15.26 2.25 -18.99
C VAL A 238 -14.08 2.58 -18.06
N ILE A 239 -12.87 2.77 -18.60
CA ILE A 239 -11.70 3.13 -17.80
C ILE A 239 -11.95 4.46 -17.06
N MET A 240 -12.39 5.50 -17.76
CA MET A 240 -12.65 6.82 -17.18
C MET A 240 -13.84 6.80 -16.21
N GLY A 241 -14.86 5.99 -16.47
CA GLY A 241 -16.01 5.81 -15.58
C GLY A 241 -15.63 5.12 -14.26
N LEU A 242 -14.74 4.13 -14.30
CA LEU A 242 -14.21 3.45 -13.12
C LEU A 242 -13.25 4.34 -12.32
N LEU A 243 -12.54 5.27 -12.96
CA LEU A 243 -11.60 6.21 -12.33
C LEU A 243 -12.26 7.51 -11.85
N ARG A 244 -13.56 7.47 -11.50
CA ARG A 244 -14.23 8.58 -10.82
C ARG A 244 -13.82 8.61 -9.35
N ARG A 245 -13.34 9.77 -8.85
CA ARG A 245 -12.88 9.92 -7.46
C ARG A 245 -13.97 9.67 -6.43
N ASP A 246 -15.15 10.22 -6.67
CA ASP A 246 -16.31 9.96 -5.82
C ASP A 246 -16.83 8.54 -6.08
N PRO A 247 -16.78 7.64 -5.07
CA PRO A 247 -17.29 6.28 -5.19
C PRO A 247 -18.77 6.21 -5.64
N ALA A 248 -19.59 7.19 -5.24
CA ALA A 248 -21.00 7.24 -5.61
C ALA A 248 -21.24 7.62 -7.09
N ALA A 249 -20.28 8.34 -7.70
CA ALA A 249 -20.30 8.71 -9.12
C ALA A 249 -19.54 7.73 -10.00
N ARG A 250 -18.91 6.71 -9.40
CA ARG A 250 -18.12 5.69 -10.10
C ARG A 250 -19.04 4.76 -10.89
N MET A 251 -18.61 4.37 -12.09
CA MET A 251 -19.39 3.47 -12.94
C MET A 251 -19.75 2.18 -12.22
N PRO A 252 -21.04 1.78 -12.20
CA PRO A 252 -21.46 0.51 -11.59
C PRO A 252 -20.89 -0.71 -12.32
N ALA A 253 -20.74 -1.81 -11.59
CA ALA A 253 -20.17 -3.07 -12.11
C ALA A 253 -20.96 -3.62 -13.33
N GLU A 254 -22.28 -3.49 -13.33
CA GLU A 254 -23.17 -3.93 -14.41
C GLU A 254 -22.93 -3.15 -15.71
N GLU A 255 -22.80 -1.84 -15.61
CA GLU A 255 -22.51 -0.98 -16.75
C GLU A 255 -21.09 -1.24 -17.29
N ALA A 256 -20.11 -1.36 -16.38
CA ALA A 256 -18.75 -1.72 -16.75
C ALA A 256 -18.68 -3.07 -17.47
N ALA A 257 -19.42 -4.09 -17.01
CA ALA A 257 -19.47 -5.40 -17.65
C ALA A 257 -20.02 -5.33 -19.08
N ARG A 258 -21.09 -4.56 -19.30
CA ARG A 258 -21.68 -4.35 -20.63
C ARG A 258 -20.67 -3.70 -21.58
N LEU A 259 -20.04 -2.60 -21.15
CA LEU A 259 -19.07 -1.87 -21.99
C LEU A 259 -17.81 -2.69 -22.29
N LEU A 260 -17.31 -3.48 -21.32
CA LEU A 260 -16.20 -4.40 -21.53
C LEU A 260 -16.57 -5.47 -22.57
N HIS A 261 -17.76 -6.02 -22.48
CA HIS A 261 -18.24 -7.01 -23.44
C HIS A 261 -18.35 -6.42 -24.86
N GLU A 262 -18.93 -5.23 -25.00
CA GLU A 262 -19.02 -4.51 -26.27
C GLU A 262 -17.65 -4.20 -26.87
N ALA A 263 -16.69 -3.75 -26.04
CA ALA A 263 -15.32 -3.47 -26.48
C ALA A 263 -14.55 -4.74 -26.90
N ALA A 264 -14.86 -5.89 -26.31
CA ALA A 264 -14.27 -7.16 -26.69
C ALA A 264 -14.75 -7.66 -28.06
N ILE A 265 -16.03 -7.42 -28.40
CA ILE A 265 -16.65 -7.90 -29.66
C ILE A 265 -16.43 -6.95 -30.83
N ASN A 266 -16.51 -5.63 -30.58
CA ASN A 266 -16.52 -4.62 -31.64
C ASN A 266 -15.11 -4.14 -32.03
N ALA A 267 -14.03 -4.87 -31.69
CA ALA A 267 -12.68 -4.50 -32.11
C ALA A 267 -12.50 -4.65 -33.63
N PRO A 268 -12.18 -3.60 -34.37
CA PRO A 268 -11.93 -3.73 -35.80
C PRO A 268 -10.65 -4.55 -36.01
N GLY A 269 -10.77 -5.75 -36.54
CA GLY A 269 -9.63 -6.44 -37.15
C GLY A 269 -9.18 -7.80 -36.65
N ASP A 270 -10.01 -8.64 -35.99
CA ASP A 270 -9.60 -10.00 -35.63
C ASP A 270 -10.62 -11.11 -36.02
N ALA A 271 -11.24 -10.99 -37.19
CA ALA A 271 -12.11 -12.04 -37.72
C ALA A 271 -11.36 -13.33 -38.15
N HIS A 272 -10.04 -13.43 -37.98
CA HIS A 272 -9.25 -14.54 -38.55
C HIS A 272 -8.45 -15.40 -37.56
N GLN A 273 -8.61 -15.25 -36.23
CA GLN A 273 -7.91 -16.13 -35.30
C GLN A 273 -8.79 -16.85 -34.25
N THR A 274 -10.12 -16.77 -34.39
CA THR A 274 -11.05 -17.53 -33.54
C THR A 274 -11.40 -18.92 -34.10
N ALA A 275 -10.79 -19.33 -35.21
CA ALA A 275 -11.07 -20.62 -35.87
C ALA A 275 -10.10 -21.77 -35.48
N ALA A 276 -9.22 -21.59 -34.50
CA ALA A 276 -8.22 -22.61 -34.14
C ALA A 276 -8.39 -23.22 -32.73
N ALA A 277 -9.56 -23.10 -32.13
CA ALA A 277 -9.90 -23.86 -30.92
C ALA A 277 -11.19 -24.64 -31.14
N GLN A 278 -11.28 -25.35 -32.23
CA GLN A 278 -12.29 -26.41 -32.40
C GLN A 278 -11.70 -27.74 -31.94
N ASP A 279 -12.44 -28.33 -31.02
CA ASP A 279 -12.43 -29.66 -30.42
C ASP A 279 -11.67 -30.75 -31.20
N PRO A 280 -10.63 -31.41 -30.64
CA PRO A 280 -9.95 -32.55 -31.26
C PRO A 280 -10.76 -33.88 -31.19
N ARG A 281 -12.05 -33.88 -30.86
CA ARG A 281 -12.87 -35.12 -30.70
C ARG A 281 -13.76 -35.47 -31.85
N GLN A 282 -13.67 -34.81 -33.02
CA GLN A 282 -14.46 -35.19 -34.22
C GLN A 282 -13.59 -35.57 -35.42
N ALA A 283 -12.74 -36.56 -35.25
CA ALA A 283 -12.07 -37.20 -36.38
C ALA A 283 -11.80 -38.67 -36.08
N ILE A 284 -12.83 -39.49 -35.94
CA ILE A 284 -12.83 -40.95 -36.21
C ILE A 284 -14.31 -41.37 -36.35
N THR A 285 -14.88 -41.34 -37.53
CA THR A 285 -15.88 -42.27 -38.01
C THR A 285 -15.89 -42.21 -39.55
N GLY A 286 -15.17 -43.14 -40.15
CA GLY A 286 -15.36 -43.58 -41.53
C GLY A 286 -16.01 -44.95 -41.50
N GLU A 287 -17.14 -45.04 -42.19
CA GLU A 287 -17.71 -46.18 -42.92
C GLU A 287 -17.75 -47.57 -42.25
N ASP A 288 -18.93 -48.15 -42.07
CA ASP A 288 -19.58 -49.01 -43.06
C ASP A 288 -21.02 -49.38 -42.60
N PRO A 289 -21.96 -49.62 -43.59
CA PRO A 289 -23.39 -49.82 -43.30
C PRO A 289 -23.76 -51.29 -43.36
N ARG A 290 -24.66 -51.77 -42.47
CA ARG A 290 -25.63 -52.85 -42.74
C ARG A 290 -26.58 -53.14 -41.59
N GLN A 291 -27.84 -52.86 -41.89
CA GLN A 291 -29.01 -53.75 -41.70
C GLN A 291 -29.51 -54.10 -40.30
N THR A 292 -30.68 -53.65 -40.05
CA THR A 292 -31.99 -54.31 -39.92
C THR A 292 -32.51 -54.62 -38.55
N ALA A 293 -33.76 -54.17 -38.40
CA ALA A 293 -34.93 -54.80 -37.81
C ALA A 293 -35.26 -54.65 -36.31
N ALA A 294 -36.32 -53.89 -36.08
CA ALA A 294 -37.59 -54.26 -35.45
C ALA A 294 -37.67 -54.69 -33.96
N GLY A 295 -38.59 -54.03 -33.27
CA GLY A 295 -39.21 -54.50 -32.01
C GLY A 295 -39.55 -53.33 -31.07
N SER A 296 -40.57 -52.65 -31.23
CA SER A 296 -41.96 -52.57 -30.77
C SER A 296 -42.20 -53.00 -29.32
N MET A 297 -43.05 -52.17 -28.65
CA MET A 297 -43.79 -52.39 -27.38
C MET A 297 -43.06 -51.92 -26.11
N GLY A 298 -43.68 -51.17 -25.17
CA GLY A 298 -45.02 -50.73 -24.95
C GLY A 298 -45.01 -50.00 -23.59
N LEU A 299 -45.76 -48.95 -23.49
CA LEU A 299 -46.19 -48.33 -22.24
C LEU A 299 -47.12 -49.28 -21.44
N PRO A 300 -47.34 -49.11 -20.12
CA PRO A 300 -48.35 -48.16 -19.67
C PRO A 300 -48.12 -47.46 -18.31
N THR A 301 -48.59 -46.24 -18.24
CA THR A 301 -49.40 -45.49 -17.25
C THR A 301 -49.85 -46.16 -15.96
N SER A 302 -49.81 -45.41 -14.85
CA SER A 302 -50.87 -45.11 -13.86
C SER A 302 -50.35 -44.14 -12.82
N GLU A 303 -50.85 -42.90 -12.67
CA GLU A 303 -52.06 -42.40 -12.01
C GLU A 303 -52.12 -42.69 -10.49
N GLY A 304 -52.35 -41.63 -9.73
CA GLY A 304 -52.99 -41.61 -8.41
C GLY A 304 -52.42 -40.59 -7.44
N GLN A 305 -52.91 -39.34 -7.43
CA GLN A 305 -53.85 -38.76 -6.42
C GLN A 305 -53.31 -38.78 -4.97
N ALA A 306 -53.47 -37.84 -4.08
CA ALA A 306 -54.16 -36.57 -3.92
C ALA A 306 -53.80 -35.98 -2.54
N HIS A 307 -53.96 -34.69 -2.38
CA HIS A 307 -53.99 -33.90 -1.13
C HIS A 307 -54.91 -34.46 -0.02
N PRO A 308 -55.02 -33.89 1.23
CA PRO A 308 -54.96 -32.46 1.59
C PRO A 308 -54.49 -32.05 3.02
N THR A 309 -54.24 -30.72 3.16
CA THR A 309 -54.73 -29.76 4.16
C THR A 309 -54.39 -29.77 5.65
N ALA A 310 -54.11 -28.51 6.08
CA ALA A 310 -54.47 -27.79 7.33
C ALA A 310 -53.50 -27.92 8.51
N GLY A 311 -53.10 -26.86 9.16
CA GLY A 311 -53.70 -25.78 9.81
C GLY A 311 -52.70 -24.93 10.59
N ALA A 312 -52.85 -23.63 10.53
CA ALA A 312 -52.31 -22.67 11.50
C ALA A 312 -53.11 -22.73 12.81
N PRO A 313 -52.62 -22.25 13.93
CA PRO A 313 -53.06 -20.91 14.34
C PRO A 313 -52.00 -20.00 14.97
N GLN A 314 -52.33 -18.72 14.84
CA GLN A 314 -51.75 -17.58 15.52
C GLN A 314 -52.05 -17.61 17.03
N THR A 315 -51.14 -17.07 17.84
CA THR A 315 -51.56 -16.28 19.02
C THR A 315 -50.49 -15.25 19.42
N THR A 316 -51.00 -14.07 19.63
CA THR A 316 -50.45 -12.83 20.13
C THR A 316 -50.00 -12.91 21.59
N ALA A 317 -48.98 -12.14 21.97
CA ALA A 317 -49.06 -11.27 23.15
C ALA A 317 -47.83 -10.32 23.32
N ARG A 318 -48.20 -9.15 23.62
CA ARG A 318 -47.46 -7.94 24.03
C ARG A 318 -46.51 -8.13 25.21
N GLY A 319 -45.42 -7.33 25.21
CA GLY A 319 -44.64 -7.05 26.41
C GLY A 319 -43.52 -6.04 26.15
N ARG A 320 -43.73 -4.80 26.50
CA ARG A 320 -42.77 -3.67 26.61
C ARG A 320 -42.12 -3.68 28.01
N PRO A 321 -41.17 -2.76 28.31
CA PRO A 321 -39.75 -2.69 27.94
C PRO A 321 -38.87 -2.72 29.22
N ARG A 322 -37.59 -3.02 29.10
CA ARG A 322 -36.63 -2.71 30.18
C ARG A 322 -35.37 -2.05 29.66
N ARG A 323 -35.13 -0.86 30.19
CA ARG A 323 -33.91 -0.04 30.17
C ARG A 323 -32.69 -0.87 30.63
N GLY A 324 -31.55 -0.64 30.02
CA GLY A 324 -30.32 -1.02 30.68
C GLY A 324 -29.05 -0.92 29.84
N LYS A 325 -28.35 0.18 30.02
CA LYS A 325 -26.90 0.36 29.97
C LYS A 325 -26.24 0.43 28.58
N THR A 326 -26.07 1.64 28.15
CA THR A 326 -25.11 2.13 27.18
C THR A 326 -23.69 1.74 27.62
N LEU A 327 -23.07 0.81 26.90
CA LEU A 327 -21.64 0.53 27.05
C LEU A 327 -20.92 1.35 25.97
N TRP A 328 -20.22 2.37 26.39
CA TRP A 328 -19.32 3.16 25.56
C TRP A 328 -18.13 2.27 25.19
N ILE A 329 -18.09 1.79 23.96
CA ILE A 329 -16.86 1.20 23.39
C ILE A 329 -16.11 2.37 22.74
N THR A 330 -15.12 2.85 23.45
CA THR A 330 -14.12 3.77 22.94
C THR A 330 -13.25 3.04 21.91
N LEU A 331 -13.40 3.41 20.64
CA LEU A 331 -12.44 3.09 19.59
C LEU A 331 -11.13 3.85 19.88
N PRO A 332 -9.97 3.21 19.87
CA PRO A 332 -8.72 3.93 19.96
C PRO A 332 -8.44 4.58 18.59
N ALA A 333 -8.40 5.90 18.58
CA ALA A 333 -7.87 6.71 17.51
C ALA A 333 -6.40 6.31 17.26
N VAL A 334 -6.07 5.95 16.02
CA VAL A 334 -4.71 5.70 15.58
C VAL A 334 -4.00 7.05 15.45
N ALA A 335 -3.31 7.44 16.52
CA ALA A 335 -2.43 8.58 16.50
C ALA A 335 -1.21 8.25 15.63
N VAL A 336 -0.91 9.08 14.62
CA VAL A 336 0.43 9.18 14.06
C VAL A 336 1.29 9.88 15.11
N ALA A 337 1.63 9.12 16.14
CA ALA A 337 2.54 9.59 17.16
C ALA A 337 3.93 9.68 16.56
N VAL A 338 4.56 10.85 16.73
CA VAL A 338 6.01 10.95 16.82
C VAL A 338 6.40 10.19 18.09
N ALA A 339 6.41 8.87 18.02
CA ALA A 339 6.87 8.03 19.12
C ALA A 339 8.39 8.04 19.12
N LEU A 340 8.97 8.81 20.01
CA LEU A 340 10.35 8.63 20.44
C LEU A 340 10.42 7.34 21.25
N GLY A 341 10.99 6.29 20.63
CA GLY A 341 11.29 5.05 21.33
C GLY A 341 12.33 5.30 22.43
N THR A 342 11.95 4.99 23.63
CA THR A 342 12.89 4.74 24.74
C THR A 342 13.24 3.25 24.71
N GLY A 343 14.53 2.94 24.63
CA GLY A 343 15.00 1.64 25.06
C GLY A 343 15.99 0.95 24.13
N GLY A 344 17.16 0.67 24.66
CA GLY A 344 18.06 -0.36 24.16
C GLY A 344 19.44 0.10 23.72
N THR A 345 20.29 0.34 24.68
CA THR A 345 21.76 0.42 24.54
C THR A 345 22.32 -0.91 24.08
N LEU A 346 22.94 -0.96 22.92
CA LEU A 346 23.95 -1.97 22.59
C LEU A 346 25.22 -1.27 22.12
N LEU A 347 26.24 -1.37 22.97
CA LEU A 347 27.61 -0.93 22.74
C LEU A 347 28.24 -1.75 21.62
N TYR A 348 28.66 -1.10 20.54
CA TYR A 348 29.62 -1.65 19.61
C TYR A 348 30.86 -0.76 19.59
N THR A 349 31.90 -1.22 20.25
CA THR A 349 33.23 -0.60 20.24
C THR A 349 33.96 -1.04 18.96
N ASN A 350 34.25 -0.11 18.08
CA ASN A 350 35.19 -0.36 16.99
C ASN A 350 36.43 0.54 17.16
N ARG A 351 37.53 -0.07 17.53
CA ARG A 351 38.88 0.53 17.55
C ARG A 351 39.43 0.45 16.15
N THR A 352 39.75 1.57 15.54
CA THR A 352 40.66 1.63 14.39
C THR A 352 41.78 2.63 14.66
N THR A 353 42.98 2.10 14.57
CA THR A 353 44.29 2.77 14.67
C THR A 353 44.56 3.63 13.43
N PRO A 354 45.19 4.82 13.52
CA PRO A 354 45.47 5.65 12.35
C PRO A 354 46.81 5.28 11.69
N ALA A 355 46.85 5.23 10.36
CA ALA A 355 48.05 5.14 9.54
C ALA A 355 48.52 6.54 9.07
N PRO A 356 49.82 6.76 8.81
CA PRO A 356 50.40 8.08 8.64
C PRO A 356 50.22 8.66 7.23
N SER A 357 50.11 9.98 7.18
CA SER A 357 49.96 10.81 5.96
C SER A 357 51.24 10.96 5.16
N PRO A 358 51.19 11.02 3.82
CA PRO A 358 52.30 11.48 3.00
C PRO A 358 52.31 13.01 2.80
N THR A 359 53.50 13.56 2.73
CA THR A 359 53.84 14.99 2.52
C THR A 359 53.50 15.49 1.11
N PRO A 360 53.03 16.71 0.91
CA PRO A 360 52.69 17.26 -0.41
C PRO A 360 53.85 17.96 -1.09
N ALA A 361 53.94 17.80 -2.42
CA ALA A 361 54.77 18.62 -3.33
C ALA A 361 53.97 19.83 -3.87
N PRO A 362 54.63 20.94 -4.28
CA PRO A 362 53.95 22.20 -4.56
C PRO A 362 53.40 22.25 -5.98
N SER A 363 52.15 22.74 -6.13
CA SER A 363 51.54 23.05 -7.42
C SER A 363 51.09 24.49 -7.52
N THR A 364 51.37 25.04 -8.65
CA THR A 364 51.19 26.39 -9.19
C THR A 364 49.73 26.84 -9.21
N GLY A 365 49.55 28.15 -9.02
CA GLY A 365 48.29 28.82 -8.79
C GLY A 365 47.27 28.80 -9.94
N THR A 366 46.03 28.76 -9.52
CA THR A 366 44.87 29.22 -10.28
C THR A 366 43.94 29.93 -9.30
N THR A 367 43.62 31.14 -9.60
CA THR A 367 42.81 32.07 -8.79
C THR A 367 41.39 31.48 -8.60
N SER A 368 41.08 31.08 -7.38
CA SER A 368 39.75 30.60 -6.95
C SER A 368 38.94 31.77 -6.37
N PRO A 369 37.62 31.86 -6.59
CA PRO A 369 36.81 32.92 -6.02
C PRO A 369 36.79 32.84 -4.49
N ALA A 370 36.73 33.98 -3.84
CA ALA A 370 36.85 34.18 -2.40
C ALA A 370 35.94 33.27 -1.58
N PRO A 371 36.43 32.64 -0.50
CA PRO A 371 35.62 31.78 0.34
C PRO A 371 34.61 32.61 1.13
N THR A 372 33.33 32.21 1.03
CA THR A 372 32.26 32.64 1.94
C THR A 372 32.72 32.41 3.40
N PRO A 373 32.52 33.33 4.34
CA PRO A 373 33.07 33.26 5.69
C PRO A 373 32.60 31.94 6.37
N ALA A 374 33.59 31.15 6.78
CA ALA A 374 33.40 29.95 7.57
C ALA A 374 32.75 30.33 8.90
N GLN A 375 31.47 30.07 9.06
CA GLN A 375 30.82 30.20 10.35
C GLN A 375 31.42 29.18 11.29
N THR A 376 32.15 29.62 12.30
CA THR A 376 32.82 28.81 13.31
C THR A 376 31.81 27.99 14.09
N VAL A 377 32.06 26.67 14.20
CA VAL A 377 31.33 25.79 15.09
C VAL A 377 31.53 26.30 16.53
N PRO A 378 30.47 26.50 17.33
CA PRO A 378 30.62 27.03 18.68
C PRO A 378 31.51 26.15 19.57
N ALA A 379 32.18 26.75 20.55
CA ALA A 379 32.94 25.98 21.54
C ALA A 379 32.04 24.94 22.23
N GLY A 380 32.54 23.73 22.39
CA GLY A 380 31.76 22.60 22.95
C GLY A 380 30.80 21.93 21.98
N TRP A 381 30.82 22.30 20.70
CA TRP A 381 30.06 21.65 19.63
C TRP A 381 31.00 20.95 18.63
N ARG A 382 30.48 19.94 17.92
CA ARG A 382 31.19 19.26 16.83
C ARG A 382 30.29 19.15 15.59
N THR A 383 30.91 19.10 14.42
CA THR A 383 30.14 18.87 13.17
C THR A 383 29.73 17.40 13.07
N PHE A 384 28.47 17.19 12.77
CA PHE A 384 27.92 15.90 12.35
C PHE A 384 27.58 15.98 10.85
N THR A 385 27.94 14.94 10.10
CA THR A 385 27.63 14.81 8.67
C THR A 385 26.76 13.58 8.45
N SER A 386 25.63 13.76 7.76
CA SER A 386 24.74 12.68 7.35
C SER A 386 24.89 12.42 5.85
N PRO A 387 25.51 11.31 5.44
CA PRO A 387 25.55 10.91 4.02
C PRO A 387 24.15 10.62 3.47
N ALA A 388 23.30 9.95 4.24
CA ALA A 388 21.95 9.59 3.83
C ALA A 388 21.04 10.82 3.60
N GLY A 389 21.10 11.82 4.51
CA GLY A 389 20.35 13.08 4.37
C GLY A 389 21.06 14.12 3.52
N ARG A 390 22.33 13.88 3.14
CA ARG A 390 23.17 14.81 2.39
C ARG A 390 23.19 16.21 3.02
N PHE A 391 23.52 16.24 4.33
CA PHE A 391 23.67 17.49 5.08
C PHE A 391 24.75 17.37 6.16
N SER A 392 25.23 18.50 6.64
CA SER A 392 26.02 18.62 7.87
C SER A 392 25.37 19.64 8.81
N ILE A 393 25.57 19.44 10.12
CA ILE A 393 25.04 20.29 11.18
C ILE A 393 25.95 20.22 12.40
N ALA A 394 26.13 21.33 13.12
CA ALA A 394 26.82 21.22 14.40
C ALA A 394 25.90 20.66 15.49
N MET A 395 26.46 19.90 16.40
CA MET A 395 25.75 19.38 17.58
C MET A 395 26.65 19.46 18.82
N PRO A 396 26.11 19.59 20.03
CA PRO A 396 26.91 19.60 21.25
C PRO A 396 27.81 18.37 21.38
N ALA A 397 29.03 18.54 21.90
CA ALA A 397 29.91 17.43 22.22
C ALA A 397 29.21 16.49 23.23
N GLY A 398 29.32 15.18 23.02
CA GLY A 398 28.62 14.19 23.85
C GLY A 398 27.17 13.84 23.42
N TRP A 399 26.57 14.64 22.52
CA TRP A 399 25.28 14.25 21.95
C TRP A 399 25.46 13.23 20.82
N GLN A 400 24.43 12.40 20.65
CA GLN A 400 24.39 11.34 19.63
C GLN A 400 23.37 11.68 18.55
N ALA A 401 23.72 11.36 17.32
CA ALA A 401 22.85 11.44 16.17
C ALA A 401 22.42 10.02 15.79
N THR A 402 21.13 9.74 15.89
CA THR A 402 20.56 8.43 15.60
C THR A 402 19.64 8.53 14.39
N LYS A 403 19.95 7.77 13.33
CA LYS A 403 19.05 7.69 12.17
C LYS A 403 17.75 6.99 12.58
N ASN A 404 16.63 7.58 12.21
CA ASN A 404 15.35 6.91 12.35
C ASN A 404 15.32 5.72 11.37
N PRO A 405 15.03 4.49 11.81
CA PRO A 405 15.02 3.32 10.93
C PRO A 405 13.87 3.34 9.92
N THR A 406 12.81 4.14 10.20
CA THR A 406 11.54 4.13 9.47
C THR A 406 11.24 5.45 8.75
N ARG A 407 12.02 6.51 9.04
CA ARG A 407 11.84 7.83 8.42
C ARG A 407 13.17 8.35 7.92
N ASP A 408 13.12 9.15 6.90
CA ASP A 408 14.27 9.90 6.42
C ASP A 408 14.54 11.09 7.33
N SER A 409 14.93 10.78 8.58
CA SER A 409 15.24 11.73 9.62
C SER A 409 16.35 11.24 10.52
N ILE A 410 17.00 12.20 11.19
CA ILE A 410 18.00 11.96 12.22
C ILE A 410 17.56 12.70 13.48
N SER A 411 17.51 11.98 14.59
CA SER A 411 17.32 12.55 15.92
C SER A 411 18.68 12.82 16.59
N ILE A 412 18.89 14.03 17.08
CA ILE A 412 20.11 14.46 17.76
C ILE A 412 19.73 14.75 19.21
N LYS A 413 20.29 13.98 20.14
CA LYS A 413 19.96 14.04 21.57
C LYS A 413 21.17 13.63 22.42
N GLY A 414 21.30 14.23 23.61
CA GLY A 414 22.27 13.82 24.63
C GLY A 414 21.62 13.11 25.82
N PRO A 415 22.41 12.45 26.71
CA PRO A 415 21.89 11.75 27.89
C PRO A 415 21.07 12.67 28.79
N ASP A 416 21.54 13.91 29.01
CA ASP A 416 20.87 14.91 29.85
C ASP A 416 20.36 16.10 29.01
N SER A 417 20.00 15.83 27.75
CA SER A 417 19.60 16.92 26.87
C SER A 417 18.25 17.49 27.27
N PRO A 418 18.10 18.81 27.24
CA PRO A 418 16.84 19.46 27.59
C PRO A 418 15.72 19.16 26.58
N GLY A 419 16.10 18.78 25.35
CA GLY A 419 15.20 18.55 24.26
C GLY A 419 15.81 17.66 23.18
N THR A 420 15.12 17.57 22.04
CA THR A 420 15.52 16.77 20.89
C THR A 420 15.47 17.60 19.63
N MET A 421 16.55 17.58 18.83
CA MET A 421 16.56 18.07 17.45
C MET A 421 16.31 16.91 16.50
N ILE A 422 15.37 17.08 15.60
CA ILE A 422 15.13 16.16 14.49
C ILE A 422 15.36 16.90 13.19
N VAL A 423 16.21 16.35 12.32
CA VAL A 423 16.40 16.82 10.94
C VAL A 423 15.73 15.82 10.02
N GLU A 424 14.73 16.26 9.30
CA GLU A 424 13.94 15.45 8.35
C GLU A 424 14.11 15.98 6.93
N TRP A 425 14.22 15.09 5.92
CA TRP A 425 14.44 15.45 4.51
C TRP A 425 13.44 14.78 3.54
N THR A 426 12.37 14.17 4.06
CA THR A 426 11.20 13.68 3.32
C THR A 426 9.92 14.41 3.70
N THR A 427 10.04 15.70 3.99
CA THR A 427 8.84 16.54 4.10
C THR A 427 8.09 16.52 2.77
N PRO A 428 6.73 16.58 2.76
CA PRO A 428 5.96 16.52 1.54
C PRO A 428 6.51 17.47 0.48
N GLU A 429 6.81 16.97 -0.72
CA GLU A 429 7.32 17.74 -1.87
C GLU A 429 6.31 18.76 -2.42
N VAL A 430 5.36 19.17 -1.63
CA VAL A 430 4.39 20.16 -2.06
C VAL A 430 5.15 21.48 -2.22
N ARG A 431 5.50 21.83 -3.44
CA ARG A 431 6.02 23.16 -3.81
C ARG A 431 4.92 24.19 -3.58
N TRP A 432 4.73 24.54 -2.33
CA TRP A 432 3.87 25.65 -1.98
C TRP A 432 4.51 26.95 -2.48
N LYS A 433 3.73 27.80 -3.13
CA LYS A 433 4.21 29.14 -3.49
C LYS A 433 4.66 29.91 -2.25
N ARG A 434 4.09 29.59 -1.09
CA ARG A 434 4.42 30.14 0.22
C ARG A 434 4.58 29.00 1.24
N PRO A 435 5.75 28.85 1.88
CA PRO A 435 6.06 27.73 2.79
C PRO A 435 5.11 27.58 3.97
N GLU A 436 4.57 28.69 4.51
CA GLU A 436 3.61 28.67 5.61
C GLU A 436 2.30 27.94 5.29
N GLN A 437 1.92 27.85 4.00
CA GLN A 437 0.71 27.14 3.59
C GLN A 437 0.82 25.64 3.85
N ALA A 438 2.05 25.07 3.76
CA ALA A 438 2.28 23.66 4.10
C ALA A 438 1.97 23.38 5.58
N TRP A 439 2.41 24.31 6.46
CA TRP A 439 2.16 24.17 7.90
C TRP A 439 0.70 24.38 8.27
N PHE A 440 0.00 25.33 7.66
CA PHE A 440 -1.44 25.49 7.88
C PHE A 440 -2.23 24.26 7.45
N ALA A 441 -1.86 23.63 6.34
CA ALA A 441 -2.51 22.41 5.88
C ALA A 441 -2.26 21.23 6.83
N LEU A 442 -1.01 21.05 7.27
CA LEU A 442 -0.64 20.00 8.22
C LEU A 442 -1.27 20.23 9.60
N GLU A 443 -1.30 21.47 10.11
CA GLU A 443 -2.00 21.80 11.35
C GLU A 443 -3.47 21.45 11.30
N LYS A 444 -4.15 21.81 10.19
CA LYS A 444 -5.58 21.49 10.00
C LYS A 444 -5.83 19.99 10.10
N GLU A 445 -4.93 19.19 9.51
CA GLU A 445 -5.02 17.73 9.55
C GLU A 445 -4.80 17.20 10.96
N ILE A 446 -3.73 17.62 11.66
CA ILE A 446 -3.42 17.21 13.03
C ILE A 446 -4.56 17.55 13.99
N ARG A 447 -5.15 18.75 13.86
CA ARG A 447 -6.29 19.15 14.70
C ARG A 447 -7.55 18.34 14.40
N ALA A 448 -7.82 18.06 13.14
CA ALA A 448 -8.98 17.24 12.75
C ALA A 448 -8.88 15.79 13.26
N LYS A 449 -7.65 15.26 13.36
CA LYS A 449 -7.39 13.91 13.89
C LYS A 449 -7.24 13.84 15.40
N GLY A 450 -7.16 14.98 16.10
CA GLY A 450 -6.88 15.03 17.55
C GLY A 450 -5.53 14.42 17.92
N GLU A 451 -4.52 14.50 17.04
CA GLU A 451 -3.23 13.82 17.22
C GLU A 451 -2.42 14.33 18.40
N PHE A 452 -2.57 15.61 18.75
CA PHE A 452 -1.86 16.23 19.86
C PHE A 452 -2.82 16.57 20.99
N GLN A 453 -2.58 16.01 22.14
CA GLN A 453 -3.33 16.35 23.36
C GLN A 453 -3.00 17.79 23.76
N ASP A 454 -4.03 18.58 24.06
CA ASP A 454 -3.94 20.00 24.47
C ASP A 454 -3.07 20.84 23.51
N TYR A 455 -3.27 20.63 22.20
CA TYR A 455 -2.56 21.38 21.17
C TYR A 455 -2.93 22.87 21.19
N THR A 456 -1.92 23.72 21.27
CA THR A 456 -2.08 25.16 21.14
C THR A 456 -1.05 25.70 20.15
N ARG A 457 -1.53 26.35 19.08
CA ARG A 457 -0.65 27.04 18.12
C ARG A 457 -0.12 28.32 18.73
N VAL A 458 1.20 28.49 18.77
CA VAL A 458 1.87 29.75 19.08
C VAL A 458 1.96 30.64 17.82
N GLY A 459 2.40 30.05 16.69
CA GLY A 459 2.45 30.78 15.43
C GLY A 459 2.86 29.92 14.24
N ILE A 460 2.47 30.37 13.03
CA ILE A 460 3.03 29.91 11.75
C ILE A 460 3.54 31.15 11.04
N THR A 461 4.86 31.33 11.01
CA THR A 461 5.50 32.58 10.60
C THR A 461 6.38 32.35 9.37
N PRO A 462 6.16 33.08 8.26
CA PRO A 462 7.08 33.05 7.14
C PRO A 462 8.43 33.69 7.56
N VAL A 463 9.53 33.04 7.21
CA VAL A 463 10.87 33.48 7.52
C VAL A 463 11.77 33.39 6.28
N ARG A 464 12.88 34.13 6.29
CA ARG A 464 13.96 33.91 5.33
C ARG A 464 15.03 33.01 5.96
N TYR A 465 15.32 31.90 5.33
CA TYR A 465 16.34 30.98 5.77
C TYR A 465 17.30 30.66 4.62
N ARG A 466 18.59 30.96 4.79
CA ARG A 466 19.63 30.79 3.76
C ARG A 466 19.28 31.48 2.43
N GLY A 467 18.74 32.71 2.52
CA GLY A 467 18.34 33.51 1.36
C GLY A 467 17.06 33.07 0.65
N ARG A 468 16.38 32.02 1.15
CA ARG A 468 15.18 31.43 0.56
C ARG A 468 13.95 31.58 1.47
N ALA A 469 12.78 31.45 0.88
CA ALA A 469 11.53 31.39 1.64
C ALA A 469 11.51 30.11 2.49
N ALA A 470 11.11 30.23 3.75
CA ALA A 470 10.92 29.19 4.73
C ALA A 470 9.76 29.57 5.65
N ALA A 471 9.31 28.66 6.49
CA ALA A 471 8.32 28.97 7.51
C ALA A 471 8.60 28.22 8.81
N ASP A 472 8.40 28.91 9.91
CA ASP A 472 8.44 28.35 11.26
C ASP A 472 7.03 28.08 11.73
N TRP A 473 6.78 26.87 12.20
CA TRP A 473 5.57 26.47 12.89
C TRP A 473 5.89 26.23 14.35
N GLU A 474 5.37 27.07 15.24
CA GLU A 474 5.58 27.02 16.67
C GLU A 474 4.28 26.70 17.39
N PHE A 475 4.33 25.73 18.32
CA PHE A 475 3.16 25.24 19.03
C PHE A 475 3.53 24.53 20.34
N THR A 476 2.53 24.37 21.23
CA THR A 476 2.64 23.54 22.42
C THR A 476 1.68 22.36 22.37
N ARG A 477 2.02 21.29 23.07
CA ARG A 477 1.19 20.08 23.23
C ARG A 477 1.51 19.35 24.52
N MET A 478 0.54 18.62 25.08
CA MET A 478 0.81 17.70 26.18
C MET A 478 1.39 16.38 25.66
N ARG A 479 2.41 15.89 26.36
CA ARG A 479 2.99 14.55 26.13
C ARG A 479 3.51 13.98 27.44
N GLY A 480 2.96 12.83 27.88
CA GLY A 480 3.38 12.18 29.12
C GLY A 480 3.20 13.06 30.36
N GLY A 481 2.14 13.87 30.43
CA GLY A 481 1.87 14.77 31.54
C GLY A 481 2.72 16.05 31.57
N GLN A 482 3.53 16.31 30.53
CA GLN A 482 4.35 17.52 30.42
C GLN A 482 3.93 18.35 29.21
N LEU A 483 3.89 19.68 29.39
CA LEU A 483 3.72 20.62 28.29
C LEU A 483 5.02 20.73 27.50
N ILE A 484 4.98 20.33 26.23
CA ILE A 484 6.11 20.35 25.30
C ILE A 484 5.94 21.52 24.34
N HIS A 485 6.98 22.33 24.21
CA HIS A 485 7.06 23.41 23.25
C HIS A 485 7.89 22.98 22.04
N VAL A 486 7.41 23.28 20.87
CA VAL A 486 7.96 22.83 19.58
C VAL A 486 8.12 23.99 18.62
N ILE A 487 9.24 23.99 17.88
CA ILE A 487 9.40 24.76 16.67
C ILE A 487 9.84 23.86 15.53
N ASN A 488 9.21 24.00 14.37
CA ASN A 488 9.48 23.22 13.18
C ASN A 488 9.68 24.16 11.97
N ARG A 489 10.94 24.29 11.51
CA ARG A 489 11.30 25.11 10.34
C ARG A 489 11.30 24.27 9.07
N GLY A 490 10.35 24.52 8.17
CA GLY A 490 10.29 23.90 6.84
C GLY A 490 10.92 24.80 5.77
N PHE A 491 11.75 24.22 4.91
CA PHE A 491 12.41 24.95 3.81
C PHE A 491 12.86 24.01 2.68
N HIS A 492 13.22 24.61 1.52
CA HIS A 492 13.85 23.90 0.42
C HIS A 492 15.29 24.41 0.21
N THR A 493 16.19 23.48 -0.10
CA THR A 493 17.58 23.77 -0.47
C THR A 493 17.67 24.35 -1.88
N ALA A 494 18.87 24.73 -2.32
CA ALA A 494 19.09 25.34 -3.64
C ALA A 494 18.75 24.35 -4.79
N ASP A 495 19.00 23.06 -4.57
CA ASP A 495 18.67 21.96 -5.48
C ASP A 495 17.22 21.44 -5.32
N GLY A 496 16.39 22.17 -4.54
CA GLY A 496 14.95 21.88 -4.41
C GLY A 496 14.58 20.79 -3.41
N ARG A 497 15.56 20.22 -2.65
CA ARG A 497 15.25 19.20 -1.64
C ARG A 497 14.54 19.82 -0.44
N PRO A 498 13.43 19.21 0.03
CA PRO A 498 12.73 19.64 1.23
C PRO A 498 13.48 19.23 2.49
N PHE A 499 13.45 20.08 3.50
CA PHE A 499 13.96 19.80 4.84
C PHE A 499 13.05 20.40 5.91
N ALA A 500 13.01 19.73 7.06
CA ALA A 500 12.46 20.27 8.29
C ALA A 500 13.48 20.17 9.43
N LEU A 501 13.62 21.25 10.19
CA LEU A 501 14.37 21.29 11.44
C LEU A 501 13.35 21.41 12.57
N TYR A 502 13.14 20.31 13.27
CA TYR A 502 12.18 20.22 14.36
C TYR A 502 12.91 20.17 15.69
N TRP A 503 12.63 21.13 16.57
CA TRP A 503 13.16 21.18 17.94
C TRP A 503 12.02 21.11 18.94
N GLU A 504 12.15 20.27 19.95
CA GLU A 504 11.22 20.19 21.07
C GLU A 504 11.94 20.17 22.42
N THR A 505 11.34 20.84 23.39
CA THR A 505 11.73 20.82 24.81
C THR A 505 10.50 21.02 25.69
N THR A 506 10.62 20.92 27.03
CA THR A 506 9.52 21.29 27.91
C THR A 506 9.27 22.80 27.86
N ASP A 507 8.00 23.21 27.91
CA ASP A 507 7.61 24.62 27.81
C ASP A 507 8.29 25.50 28.88
N SER A 508 8.43 25.03 30.11
CA SER A 508 9.13 25.70 31.22
C SER A 508 10.62 25.98 30.93
N ARG A 509 11.19 25.35 29.94
CA ARG A 509 12.60 25.54 29.54
C ARG A 509 12.76 26.25 28.20
N TRP A 510 11.66 26.61 27.53
CA TRP A 510 11.67 27.13 26.17
C TRP A 510 12.64 28.28 25.94
N ASP A 511 12.53 29.34 26.70
CA ASP A 511 13.36 30.57 26.54
C ASP A 511 14.86 30.28 26.65
N ARG A 512 15.23 29.38 27.57
CA ARG A 512 16.63 28.99 27.76
C ARG A 512 17.13 28.08 26.64
N ASP A 513 16.30 27.15 26.21
CA ASP A 513 16.72 26.06 25.32
C ASP A 513 16.48 26.38 23.85
N ARG A 514 15.77 27.47 23.50
CA ARG A 514 15.61 27.99 22.15
C ARG A 514 16.96 28.21 21.44
N ARG A 515 18.01 28.61 22.16
CA ARG A 515 19.37 28.77 21.66
C ARG A 515 19.94 27.52 20.96
N TYR A 516 19.51 26.34 21.34
CA TYR A 516 19.89 25.09 20.66
C TYR A 516 19.33 25.08 19.24
N PHE A 517 18.05 25.34 19.08
CA PHE A 517 17.42 25.45 17.75
C PHE A 517 18.13 26.48 16.87
N ASP A 518 18.40 27.66 17.40
CA ASP A 518 19.05 28.74 16.65
C ASP A 518 20.46 28.35 16.20
N THR A 519 21.19 27.61 17.03
CA THR A 519 22.51 27.10 16.68
C THR A 519 22.45 25.98 15.64
N PHE A 520 21.55 25.04 15.79
CA PHE A 520 21.30 24.01 14.79
C PHE A 520 20.91 24.62 13.43
N ALA A 521 19.98 25.55 13.43
CA ALA A 521 19.54 26.24 12.20
C ALA A 521 20.67 27.03 11.56
N ARG A 522 21.47 27.75 12.34
CA ARG A 522 22.63 28.54 11.83
C ARG A 522 23.71 27.65 11.21
N THR A 523 23.96 26.48 11.78
CA THR A 523 25.06 25.58 11.38
C THR A 523 24.68 24.52 10.36
N PHE A 524 23.38 24.27 10.11
CA PHE A 524 22.93 23.32 9.08
C PHE A 524 23.52 23.70 7.70
N ARG A 525 23.99 22.72 6.93
CA ARG A 525 24.49 22.81 5.55
C ARG A 525 23.97 21.68 4.72
N PRO A 526 23.26 21.91 3.62
CA PRO A 526 23.02 20.88 2.59
C PRO A 526 24.36 20.54 1.90
N LEU A 527 24.53 19.28 1.52
CA LEU A 527 25.71 18.73 0.83
C LEU A 527 25.32 18.28 -0.57
#